data_29c343d4a0333e865b6cde4379e88baf
#
_entry.id   29c343d4a0333e865b6cde4379e88baf
#
_cell.length_a   1.000
_cell.length_b   1.000
_cell.length_c   1.000
_cell.angle_alpha   90.00
_cell.angle_beta   90.00
_cell.angle_gamma   90.00
#
_symmetry.space_group_name_H-M   'P 1'
#
loop_
_entity.id
_entity.type
_entity.pdbx_description
1 polymer ?
#
loop_
_entity_poly.entity_id
_entity_poly.type
_entity_poly.pdbx_seq_one_letter_code
_entity_poly.pdbx_strand_id
1 'polypeptide(L)'
;RQAVITKLIDKFEKENPTITVKQVPVEEDAYNTKVITLARTGALPEVIEVSHDYAKVMDKEQLLDRDAIGNAIKAVGEDTFYDGILRVVRTEDGKAWTGVPVSAWLSGVWYHKDALAAAGIEEPHNWEQLLKASQSLNDPAKKHYGIALPTAESVMTEQAFSQFALSGGANVFDANGNVKIDTPEMSKALAFYRALAANTMPGSNDVMEIKDAFMNGSAPMAVYSTYILPAVYKDGN
;
A
#
# COMPACT_ATOMS: atom_id res chain seq x y z
N ARG A 1 -5.99 9.94 -11.60
CA ARG A 1 -5.41 8.75 -12.23
C ARG A 1 -5.90 8.55 -13.67
N GLN A 2 -7.21 8.48 -13.94
CA GLN A 2 -7.77 8.30 -15.31
C GLN A 2 -7.16 9.25 -16.35
N ALA A 3 -7.09 10.56 -16.05
CA ALA A 3 -6.51 11.54 -16.96
C ALA A 3 -5.03 11.29 -17.33
N VAL A 4 -4.26 10.66 -16.44
CA VAL A 4 -2.87 10.27 -16.72
C VAL A 4 -2.84 9.04 -17.63
N ILE A 5 -3.67 8.05 -17.34
CA ILE A 5 -3.79 6.85 -18.18
C ILE A 5 -4.25 7.24 -19.60
N THR A 6 -5.25 8.11 -19.73
CA THR A 6 -5.69 8.62 -21.05
C THR A 6 -4.52 9.23 -21.82
N LYS A 7 -3.70 10.08 -21.20
CA LYS A 7 -2.53 10.67 -21.87
C LYS A 7 -1.50 9.61 -22.30
N LEU A 8 -1.33 8.55 -21.54
CA LEU A 8 -0.45 7.44 -21.90
C LEU A 8 -1.02 6.65 -23.08
N ILE A 9 -2.34 6.43 -23.11
CA ILE A 9 -3.04 5.79 -24.22
C ILE A 9 -2.89 6.65 -25.49
N ASP A 10 -3.18 7.94 -25.41
CA ASP A 10 -3.03 8.87 -26.56
C ASP A 10 -1.62 8.83 -27.16
N LYS A 11 -0.59 8.78 -26.29
CA LYS A 11 0.80 8.65 -26.72
C LYS A 11 1.04 7.32 -27.41
N PHE A 12 0.58 6.21 -26.79
CA PHE A 12 0.73 4.86 -27.33
C PHE A 12 0.07 4.71 -28.71
N GLU A 13 -1.18 5.17 -28.86
CA GLU A 13 -1.91 5.12 -30.14
C GLU A 13 -1.23 5.96 -31.24
N LYS A 14 -0.65 7.10 -30.87
CA LYS A 14 0.13 7.92 -31.81
C LYS A 14 1.37 7.19 -32.33
N GLU A 15 2.03 6.41 -31.46
CA GLU A 15 3.20 5.60 -31.83
C GLU A 15 2.81 4.27 -32.50
N ASN A 16 1.56 3.82 -32.32
CA ASN A 16 1.01 2.56 -32.84
C ASN A 16 -0.36 2.79 -33.52
N PRO A 17 -0.39 3.44 -34.69
CA PRO A 17 -1.64 3.95 -35.29
C PRO A 17 -2.63 2.87 -35.75
N THR A 18 -2.24 1.60 -35.72
CA THR A 18 -3.11 0.46 -36.04
C THR A 18 -3.78 -0.14 -34.78
N ILE A 19 -3.44 0.36 -33.60
CA ILE A 19 -3.97 -0.13 -32.32
C ILE A 19 -4.85 0.98 -31.71
N THR A 20 -6.04 0.62 -31.29
CA THR A 20 -6.92 1.49 -30.52
C THR A 20 -7.15 0.88 -29.14
N VAL A 21 -6.97 1.67 -28.10
CA VAL A 21 -7.11 1.22 -26.71
C VAL A 21 -8.41 1.75 -26.10
N LYS A 22 -9.34 0.86 -25.77
CA LYS A 22 -10.56 1.20 -25.07
C LYS A 22 -10.36 1.08 -23.57
N GLN A 23 -10.27 2.20 -22.86
CA GLN A 23 -10.22 2.21 -21.41
C GLN A 23 -11.58 1.89 -20.79
N VAL A 24 -11.63 0.93 -19.86
CA VAL A 24 -12.83 0.55 -19.12
C VAL A 24 -12.58 0.77 -17.64
N PRO A 25 -12.92 1.94 -17.09
CA PRO A 25 -12.77 2.19 -15.65
C PRO A 25 -13.77 1.36 -14.85
N VAL A 26 -13.33 0.85 -13.72
CA VAL A 26 -14.14 0.10 -12.77
C VAL A 26 -13.85 0.64 -11.37
N GLU A 27 -14.91 0.85 -10.58
CA GLU A 27 -14.78 1.24 -9.18
C GLU A 27 -14.16 0.09 -8.37
N GLU A 28 -13.34 0.45 -7.38
CA GLU A 28 -12.52 -0.49 -6.61
C GLU A 28 -13.37 -1.57 -5.93
N ASP A 29 -14.48 -1.18 -5.29
CA ASP A 29 -15.38 -2.09 -4.58
C ASP A 29 -16.06 -3.12 -5.50
N ALA A 30 -16.29 -2.75 -6.77
CA ALA A 30 -16.92 -3.61 -7.76
C ALA A 30 -15.91 -4.44 -8.58
N TYR A 31 -14.62 -4.17 -8.42
CA TYR A 31 -13.59 -4.64 -9.34
C TYR A 31 -13.52 -6.17 -9.42
N ASN A 32 -13.31 -6.84 -8.30
CA ASN A 32 -13.16 -8.29 -8.25
C ASN A 32 -14.38 -9.02 -8.80
N THR A 33 -15.59 -8.58 -8.42
CA THR A 33 -16.85 -9.17 -8.91
C THR A 33 -16.99 -9.01 -10.43
N LYS A 34 -16.60 -7.85 -10.96
CA LYS A 34 -16.65 -7.59 -12.40
C LYS A 34 -15.64 -8.44 -13.17
N VAL A 35 -14.41 -8.56 -12.69
CA VAL A 35 -13.38 -9.39 -13.32
C VAL A 35 -13.81 -10.87 -13.35
N ILE A 36 -14.33 -11.40 -12.24
CA ILE A 36 -14.85 -12.77 -12.19
C ILE A 36 -15.98 -12.97 -13.22
N THR A 37 -16.90 -12.02 -13.31
CA THR A 37 -18.03 -12.09 -14.26
C THR A 37 -17.53 -12.08 -15.71
N LEU A 38 -16.59 -11.21 -16.03
CA LEU A 38 -15.99 -11.13 -17.37
C LEU A 38 -15.19 -12.39 -17.71
N ALA A 39 -14.45 -12.95 -16.74
CA ALA A 39 -13.73 -14.22 -16.91
C ALA A 39 -14.68 -15.37 -17.27
N ARG A 40 -15.79 -15.50 -16.54
CA ARG A 40 -16.82 -16.55 -16.78
C ARG A 40 -17.51 -16.44 -18.15
N THR A 41 -17.57 -15.24 -18.69
CA THR A 41 -18.21 -14.98 -20.00
C THR A 41 -17.22 -14.92 -21.16
N GLY A 42 -15.92 -15.13 -20.91
CA GLY A 42 -14.87 -15.01 -21.92
C GLY A 42 -14.71 -13.60 -22.47
N ALA A 43 -15.07 -12.58 -21.68
CA ALA A 43 -15.07 -11.17 -22.06
C ALA A 43 -14.06 -10.33 -21.27
N LEU A 44 -13.00 -10.98 -20.74
CA LEU A 44 -11.89 -10.23 -20.12
C LEU A 44 -11.21 -9.33 -21.15
N PRO A 45 -10.85 -8.10 -20.78
CA PRO A 45 -9.98 -7.27 -21.60
C PRO A 45 -8.60 -7.92 -21.78
N GLU A 46 -7.90 -7.56 -22.85
CA GLU A 46 -6.55 -8.04 -23.15
C GLU A 46 -5.53 -7.60 -22.10
N VAL A 47 -5.75 -6.45 -21.46
CA VAL A 47 -4.90 -5.91 -20.39
C VAL A 47 -5.78 -5.47 -19.23
N ILE A 48 -5.43 -5.91 -18.02
CA ILE A 48 -6.13 -5.51 -16.79
C ILE A 48 -5.14 -5.04 -15.75
N GLU A 49 -5.52 -4.01 -15.00
CA GLU A 49 -4.77 -3.53 -13.86
C GLU A 49 -5.34 -4.15 -12.58
N VAL A 50 -4.53 -4.88 -11.84
CA VAL A 50 -4.95 -5.62 -10.64
C VAL A 50 -3.94 -5.45 -9.51
N SER A 51 -4.36 -5.71 -8.27
CA SER A 51 -3.42 -5.91 -7.18
C SER A 51 -2.61 -7.19 -7.38
N HIS A 52 -1.40 -7.23 -6.82
CA HIS A 52 -0.55 -8.40 -6.93
C HIS A 52 -1.17 -9.67 -6.31
N ASP A 53 -1.96 -9.52 -5.25
CA ASP A 53 -2.68 -10.65 -4.61
C ASP A 53 -3.72 -11.22 -5.56
N TYR A 54 -4.50 -10.34 -6.18
CA TYR A 54 -5.53 -10.77 -7.12
C TYR A 54 -4.94 -11.35 -8.40
N ALA A 55 -3.80 -10.84 -8.87
CA ALA A 55 -3.06 -11.43 -9.98
C ALA A 55 -2.67 -12.89 -9.70
N LYS A 56 -2.28 -13.23 -8.47
CA LYS A 56 -2.00 -14.62 -8.06
C LYS A 56 -3.25 -15.50 -8.08
N VAL A 57 -4.40 -14.96 -7.68
CA VAL A 57 -5.68 -15.68 -7.82
C VAL A 57 -5.99 -15.95 -9.29
N MET A 58 -5.85 -14.94 -10.16
CA MET A 58 -6.08 -15.10 -11.59
C MET A 58 -5.11 -16.11 -12.24
N ASP A 59 -3.88 -16.14 -11.78
CA ASP A 59 -2.88 -17.10 -12.23
C ASP A 59 -3.27 -18.55 -11.89
N LYS A 60 -3.77 -18.80 -10.67
CA LYS A 60 -4.31 -20.11 -10.26
C LYS A 60 -5.50 -20.54 -11.10
N GLU A 61 -6.34 -19.59 -11.48
CA GLU A 61 -7.50 -19.82 -12.35
C GLU A 61 -7.13 -19.88 -13.85
N GLN A 62 -5.85 -19.83 -14.20
CA GLN A 62 -5.33 -19.87 -15.57
C GLN A 62 -5.90 -18.76 -16.48
N LEU A 63 -6.14 -17.59 -15.93
CA LEU A 63 -6.66 -16.42 -16.63
C LEU A 63 -5.57 -15.49 -17.17
N LEU A 64 -4.30 -15.79 -16.89
CA LEU A 64 -3.16 -14.95 -17.29
C LEU A 64 -2.34 -15.63 -18.39
N ASP A 65 -1.91 -14.83 -19.36
CA ASP A 65 -0.91 -15.22 -20.35
C ASP A 65 0.50 -14.98 -19.76
N ARG A 66 1.08 -16.02 -19.14
CA ARG A 66 2.40 -15.94 -18.50
C ARG A 66 3.52 -15.62 -19.49
N ASP A 67 3.40 -16.07 -20.75
CA ASP A 67 4.40 -15.82 -21.78
C ASP A 67 4.37 -14.36 -22.22
N ALA A 68 3.18 -13.80 -22.44
CA ALA A 68 3.02 -12.38 -22.75
C ALA A 68 3.56 -11.49 -21.63
N ILE A 69 3.24 -11.81 -20.36
CA ILE A 69 3.76 -11.10 -19.18
C ILE A 69 5.30 -11.17 -19.13
N GLY A 70 5.86 -12.38 -19.29
CA GLY A 70 7.31 -12.59 -19.29
C GLY A 70 8.02 -11.82 -20.42
N ASN A 71 7.45 -11.81 -21.61
CA ASN A 71 7.96 -11.05 -22.74
C ASN A 71 7.91 -9.54 -22.50
N ALA A 72 6.84 -9.03 -21.89
CA ALA A 72 6.72 -7.61 -21.54
C ALA A 72 7.76 -7.18 -20.50
N ILE A 73 7.99 -7.98 -19.44
CA ILE A 73 9.05 -7.72 -18.44
C ILE A 73 10.43 -7.69 -19.09
N LYS A 74 10.73 -8.66 -19.98
CA LYS A 74 12.00 -8.70 -20.70
C LYS A 74 12.18 -7.52 -21.65
N ALA A 75 11.10 -7.09 -22.31
CA ALA A 75 11.13 -5.94 -23.22
C ALA A 75 11.39 -4.62 -22.48
N VAL A 76 10.89 -4.48 -21.27
CA VAL A 76 11.19 -3.34 -20.38
C VAL A 76 12.60 -3.42 -19.83
N GLY A 77 13.11 -4.64 -19.58
CA GLY A 77 14.38 -4.94 -18.91
C GLY A 77 14.14 -5.31 -17.45
N GLU A 78 14.50 -6.54 -17.06
CA GLU A 78 14.33 -7.02 -15.68
C GLU A 78 15.09 -6.15 -14.66
N ASP A 79 16.24 -5.62 -15.04
CA ASP A 79 17.11 -4.75 -14.26
C ASP A 79 16.53 -3.35 -14.01
N THR A 80 15.47 -2.96 -14.69
CA THR A 80 14.74 -1.71 -14.42
C THR A 80 13.79 -1.81 -13.23
N PHE A 81 13.50 -3.02 -12.77
CA PHE A 81 12.63 -3.27 -11.63
C PHE A 81 13.46 -3.56 -10.38
N TYR A 82 12.99 -3.12 -9.22
CA TYR A 82 13.55 -3.57 -7.95
C TYR A 82 13.28 -5.06 -7.73
N ASP A 83 14.29 -5.81 -7.30
CA ASP A 83 14.20 -7.26 -7.04
C ASP A 83 13.01 -7.63 -6.13
N GLY A 84 12.74 -6.79 -5.13
CA GLY A 84 11.62 -6.98 -4.21
C GLY A 84 10.27 -6.96 -4.92
N ILE A 85 10.10 -6.07 -5.91
CA ILE A 85 8.85 -5.94 -6.68
C ILE A 85 8.67 -7.13 -7.61
N LEU A 86 9.73 -7.57 -8.30
CA LEU A 86 9.67 -8.76 -9.15
C LEU A 86 9.37 -10.03 -8.34
N ARG A 87 9.89 -10.13 -7.10
CA ARG A 87 9.54 -11.25 -6.20
C ARG A 87 8.06 -11.29 -5.83
N VAL A 88 7.45 -10.14 -5.59
CA VAL A 88 6.02 -10.03 -5.22
C VAL A 88 5.12 -10.55 -6.35
N VAL A 89 5.48 -10.32 -7.62
CA VAL A 89 4.71 -10.77 -8.78
C VAL A 89 5.18 -12.12 -9.34
N ARG A 90 6.02 -12.87 -8.64
CA ARG A 90 6.37 -14.25 -9.03
C ARG A 90 5.17 -15.18 -8.88
N THR A 91 5.04 -16.12 -9.81
CA THR A 91 4.14 -17.28 -9.67
C THR A 91 4.52 -18.13 -8.47
N GLU A 92 3.60 -18.92 -7.93
CA GLU A 92 3.83 -19.77 -6.76
C GLU A 92 4.97 -20.76 -6.97
N ASP A 93 5.16 -21.29 -8.19
CA ASP A 93 6.26 -22.17 -8.58
C ASP A 93 7.58 -21.44 -8.86
N GLY A 94 7.59 -20.10 -8.79
CA GLY A 94 8.74 -19.24 -9.00
C GLY A 94 9.27 -19.17 -10.44
N LYS A 95 8.58 -19.79 -11.42
CA LYS A 95 9.10 -19.93 -12.79
C LYS A 95 8.69 -18.80 -13.73
N ALA A 96 7.62 -18.07 -13.41
CA ALA A 96 7.06 -17.01 -14.23
C ALA A 96 6.64 -15.81 -13.38
N TRP A 97 5.95 -14.86 -13.99
CA TRP A 97 5.36 -13.69 -13.33
C TRP A 97 3.85 -13.64 -13.54
N THR A 98 3.14 -13.10 -12.58
CA THR A 98 1.69 -12.92 -12.60
C THR A 98 1.26 -11.55 -13.11
N GLY A 99 2.21 -10.67 -13.38
CA GLY A 99 1.94 -9.33 -13.90
C GLY A 99 3.21 -8.52 -14.13
N VAL A 100 3.08 -7.44 -14.90
CA VAL A 100 4.13 -6.43 -15.07
C VAL A 100 3.92 -5.36 -14.00
N PRO A 101 4.89 -5.11 -13.10
CA PRO A 101 4.77 -4.06 -12.10
C PRO A 101 4.68 -2.68 -12.75
N VAL A 102 3.62 -1.91 -12.45
CA VAL A 102 3.40 -0.56 -12.99
C VAL A 102 3.54 0.51 -11.93
N SER A 103 3.02 0.24 -10.73
CA SER A 103 3.06 1.17 -9.60
C SER A 103 3.05 0.42 -8.29
N ALA A 104 3.59 1.03 -7.25
CA ALA A 104 3.54 0.52 -5.89
C ALA A 104 3.34 1.69 -4.92
N TRP A 105 2.77 1.38 -3.75
CA TRP A 105 2.74 2.30 -2.62
C TRP A 105 3.79 1.86 -1.61
N LEU A 106 4.58 2.82 -1.15
CA LEU A 106 5.50 2.62 -0.04
C LEU A 106 4.83 3.13 1.22
N SER A 107 4.75 2.30 2.24
CA SER A 107 4.21 2.68 3.54
C SER A 107 5.32 3.12 4.48
N GLY A 108 5.00 4.04 5.38
CA GLY A 108 5.95 4.56 6.36
C GLY A 108 5.30 5.51 7.35
N VAL A 109 6.11 6.11 8.18
CA VAL A 109 5.68 7.17 9.10
C VAL A 109 5.87 8.52 8.42
N TRP A 110 4.77 9.24 8.22
CA TRP A 110 4.75 10.60 7.75
C TRP A 110 4.76 11.55 8.94
N TYR A 111 5.40 12.70 8.83
CA TYR A 111 5.40 13.70 9.90
C TYR A 111 5.51 15.13 9.35
N HIS A 112 4.89 16.06 10.05
CA HIS A 112 5.05 17.49 9.82
C HIS A 112 6.32 17.96 10.49
N LYS A 113 7.34 18.25 9.71
CA LYS A 113 8.67 18.64 10.20
C LYS A 113 8.62 19.85 11.14
N ASP A 114 7.83 20.86 10.75
CA ASP A 114 7.71 22.10 11.54
C ASP A 114 6.99 21.88 12.87
N ALA A 115 6.00 20.96 12.91
CA ALA A 115 5.30 20.61 14.13
C ALA A 115 6.22 19.89 15.13
N LEU A 116 7.05 18.96 14.66
CA LEU A 116 8.04 18.30 15.50
C LEU A 116 9.09 19.31 16.01
N ALA A 117 9.60 20.17 15.13
CA ALA A 117 10.57 21.19 15.49
C ALA A 117 10.02 22.19 16.52
N ALA A 118 8.78 22.65 16.35
CA ALA A 118 8.09 23.54 17.31
C ALA A 118 7.90 22.90 18.69
N ALA A 119 7.78 21.57 18.75
CA ALA A 119 7.69 20.80 19.99
C ALA A 119 9.08 20.41 20.56
N GLY A 120 10.18 20.75 19.88
CA GLY A 120 11.52 20.34 20.27
C GLY A 120 11.78 18.84 20.13
N ILE A 121 11.06 18.19 19.21
CA ILE A 121 11.16 16.75 18.96
C ILE A 121 12.00 16.52 17.70
N GLU A 122 13.03 15.70 17.82
CA GLU A 122 13.80 15.23 16.67
C GLU A 122 13.06 14.14 15.89
N GLU A 123 13.44 13.93 14.63
CA GLU A 123 12.88 12.87 13.79
C GLU A 123 13.05 11.49 14.48
N PRO A 124 11.95 10.72 14.63
CA PRO A 124 12.01 9.40 15.25
C PRO A 124 12.71 8.38 14.34
N HIS A 125 13.76 7.73 14.79
CA HIS A 125 14.50 6.70 14.05
C HIS A 125 14.27 5.27 14.55
N ASN A 126 13.50 5.09 15.62
CA ASN A 126 13.17 3.79 16.19
C ASN A 126 11.81 3.81 16.93
N TRP A 127 11.35 2.64 17.33
CA TRP A 127 10.06 2.47 18.01
C TRP A 127 9.92 3.29 19.30
N GLU A 128 10.96 3.34 20.11
CA GLU A 128 10.94 4.07 21.38
C GLU A 128 10.79 5.57 21.14
N GLN A 129 11.56 6.12 20.20
CA GLN A 129 11.49 7.53 19.83
C GLN A 129 10.14 7.88 19.21
N LEU A 130 9.59 7.00 18.35
CA LEU A 130 8.28 7.20 17.74
C LEU A 130 7.16 7.22 18.80
N LEU A 131 7.20 6.27 19.75
CA LEU A 131 6.23 6.23 20.84
C LEU A 131 6.35 7.46 21.73
N LYS A 132 7.56 7.85 22.10
CA LYS A 132 7.81 9.05 22.93
C LYS A 132 7.33 10.33 22.22
N ALA A 133 7.61 10.47 20.93
CA ALA A 133 7.13 11.59 20.13
C ALA A 133 5.60 11.63 20.09
N SER A 134 4.95 10.48 19.85
CA SER A 134 3.49 10.40 19.81
C SER A 134 2.85 10.74 21.17
N GLN A 135 3.45 10.31 22.28
CA GLN A 135 2.98 10.66 23.63
C GLN A 135 3.14 12.15 23.92
N SER A 136 4.27 12.75 23.55
CA SER A 136 4.57 14.15 23.78
C SER A 136 3.64 15.11 23.01
N LEU A 137 3.18 14.69 21.82
CA LEU A 137 2.33 15.49 20.95
C LEU A 137 0.83 15.24 21.19
N ASN A 138 0.47 14.31 22.09
CA ASN A 138 -0.91 13.89 22.32
C ASN A 138 -1.59 14.77 23.37
N ASP A 139 -2.59 15.58 22.95
CA ASP A 139 -3.45 16.39 23.80
C ASP A 139 -4.92 16.22 23.38
N PRO A 140 -5.57 15.10 23.76
CA PRO A 140 -6.94 14.79 23.35
C PRO A 140 -7.97 15.84 23.82
N ALA A 141 -7.68 16.58 24.89
CA ALA A 141 -8.54 17.66 25.37
C ALA A 141 -8.67 18.80 24.34
N LYS A 142 -7.63 19.01 23.56
CA LYS A 142 -7.59 19.97 22.44
C LYS A 142 -7.88 19.33 21.09
N LYS A 143 -8.25 18.05 21.05
CA LYS A 143 -8.40 17.25 19.81
C LYS A 143 -7.12 17.20 18.99
N HIS A 144 -5.97 17.23 19.64
CA HIS A 144 -4.67 16.99 19.04
C HIS A 144 -4.21 15.58 19.44
N TYR A 145 -3.79 14.82 18.47
CA TYR A 145 -3.37 13.43 18.65
C TYR A 145 -1.91 13.28 18.25
N GLY A 146 -1.18 12.45 18.96
CA GLY A 146 0.26 12.30 18.72
C GLY A 146 0.58 11.66 17.37
N ILE A 147 -0.29 10.77 16.91
CA ILE A 147 -0.12 10.06 15.64
C ILE A 147 -1.50 9.63 15.11
N ALA A 148 -1.71 9.77 13.81
CA ALA A 148 -2.84 9.16 13.13
C ALA A 148 -2.45 7.71 12.76
N LEU A 149 -3.11 6.73 13.42
CA LEU A 149 -2.83 5.31 13.28
C LEU A 149 -4.12 4.57 12.88
N PRO A 150 -4.07 3.66 11.86
CA PRO A 150 -5.20 2.81 11.53
C PRO A 150 -5.60 1.91 12.71
N THR A 151 -6.88 1.85 13.00
CA THR A 151 -7.47 1.05 14.10
C THR A 151 -8.76 0.34 13.69
N ALA A 152 -9.22 0.55 12.46
CA ALA A 152 -10.35 -0.15 11.89
C ALA A 152 -10.03 -1.63 11.63
N GLU A 153 -11.03 -2.48 11.57
CA GLU A 153 -10.89 -3.84 11.03
C GLU A 153 -10.80 -3.77 9.51
N SER A 154 -9.59 -3.52 9.00
CA SER A 154 -9.35 -3.26 7.58
C SER A 154 -7.95 -3.68 7.13
N VAL A 155 -7.77 -3.78 5.81
CA VAL A 155 -6.47 -4.01 5.17
C VAL A 155 -5.46 -2.91 5.51
N MET A 156 -5.92 -1.67 5.70
CA MET A 156 -5.04 -0.56 6.07
C MET A 156 -4.38 -0.78 7.44
N THR A 157 -5.14 -1.30 8.41
CA THR A 157 -4.62 -1.63 9.75
C THR A 157 -3.63 -2.79 9.68
N GLU A 158 -3.92 -3.82 8.89
CA GLU A 158 -3.00 -4.94 8.66
C GLU A 158 -1.69 -4.45 8.04
N GLN A 159 -1.75 -3.65 6.98
CA GLN A 159 -0.56 -3.08 6.32
C GLN A 159 0.26 -2.19 7.27
N ALA A 160 -0.38 -1.36 8.07
CA ALA A 160 0.28 -0.51 9.05
C ALA A 160 0.95 -1.32 10.16
N PHE A 161 0.26 -2.34 10.68
CA PHE A 161 0.81 -3.23 11.70
C PHE A 161 1.98 -4.06 11.17
N SER A 162 1.87 -4.59 9.95
CA SER A 162 2.90 -5.43 9.34
C SER A 162 4.26 -4.74 9.23
N GLN A 163 4.31 -3.41 9.00
CA GLN A 163 5.55 -2.65 8.98
C GLN A 163 6.29 -2.75 10.32
N PHE A 164 5.56 -2.59 11.43
CA PHE A 164 6.14 -2.70 12.77
C PHE A 164 6.50 -4.15 13.08
N ALA A 165 5.64 -5.10 12.78
CA ALA A 165 5.90 -6.51 12.99
C ALA A 165 7.20 -6.94 12.30
N LEU A 166 7.31 -6.68 11.00
CA LEU A 166 8.50 -7.00 10.19
C LEU A 166 9.76 -6.28 10.68
N SER A 167 9.68 -5.00 11.02
CA SER A 167 10.82 -4.25 11.57
C SER A 167 11.26 -4.75 12.94
N GLY A 168 10.35 -5.37 13.71
CA GLY A 168 10.61 -6.03 14.98
C GLY A 168 11.08 -7.47 14.86
N GLY A 169 11.22 -8.01 13.64
CA GLY A 169 11.62 -9.39 13.37
C GLY A 169 10.48 -10.41 13.45
N ALA A 170 9.24 -9.95 13.58
CA ALA A 170 8.07 -10.83 13.55
C ALA A 170 7.65 -11.13 12.11
N ASN A 171 7.31 -12.40 11.86
CA ASN A 171 6.75 -12.85 10.60
C ASN A 171 5.52 -13.74 10.88
N VAL A 172 4.53 -13.66 10.01
CA VAL A 172 3.33 -14.53 10.09
C VAL A 172 3.66 -15.95 9.66
N PHE A 173 4.62 -16.11 8.75
CA PHE A 173 5.05 -17.41 8.23
C PHE A 173 6.55 -17.61 8.42
N ASP A 174 6.96 -18.85 8.61
CA ASP A 174 8.37 -19.25 8.55
C ASP A 174 8.85 -19.40 7.09
N ALA A 175 10.12 -19.74 6.90
CA ALA A 175 10.72 -19.93 5.57
C ALA A 175 10.10 -21.10 4.76
N ASN A 176 9.37 -21.99 5.43
CA ASN A 176 8.69 -23.14 4.82
C ASN A 176 7.20 -22.86 4.55
N GLY A 177 6.71 -21.63 4.88
CA GLY A 177 5.32 -21.25 4.74
C GLY A 177 4.39 -21.72 5.87
N ASN A 178 4.93 -22.24 6.98
CA ASN A 178 4.11 -22.59 8.15
C ASN A 178 3.78 -21.34 8.96
N VAL A 179 2.58 -21.31 9.52
CA VAL A 179 2.15 -20.20 10.39
C VAL A 179 3.06 -20.11 11.62
N LYS A 180 3.61 -18.91 11.86
CA LYS A 180 4.52 -18.58 12.95
C LYS A 180 4.10 -17.28 13.64
N ILE A 181 2.87 -17.20 14.07
CA ILE A 181 2.31 -15.97 14.65
C ILE A 181 2.55 -15.88 16.18
N ASP A 182 2.64 -17.01 16.88
CA ASP A 182 2.85 -17.06 18.33
C ASP A 182 4.34 -16.98 18.66
N THR A 183 4.88 -15.76 18.64
CA THR A 183 6.30 -15.48 18.93
C THR A 183 6.44 -14.28 19.87
N PRO A 184 7.55 -14.19 20.64
CA PRO A 184 7.86 -13.02 21.46
C PRO A 184 7.94 -11.73 20.63
N GLU A 185 8.47 -11.80 19.41
CA GLU A 185 8.58 -10.67 18.48
C GLU A 185 7.20 -10.16 18.07
N MET A 186 6.27 -11.06 17.76
CA MET A 186 4.90 -10.70 17.42
C MET A 186 4.18 -10.08 18.62
N SER A 187 4.31 -10.67 19.80
CA SER A 187 3.75 -10.13 21.04
C SER A 187 4.28 -8.72 21.34
N LYS A 188 5.59 -8.50 21.12
CA LYS A 188 6.22 -7.19 21.27
C LYS A 188 5.69 -6.18 20.26
N ALA A 189 5.51 -6.57 18.98
CA ALA A 189 4.96 -5.71 17.94
C ALA A 189 3.51 -5.31 18.24
N LEU A 190 2.68 -6.25 18.69
CA LEU A 190 1.30 -5.99 19.11
C LEU A 190 1.24 -5.04 20.31
N ALA A 191 2.09 -5.25 21.31
CA ALA A 191 2.18 -4.34 22.46
C ALA A 191 2.59 -2.93 22.06
N PHE A 192 3.54 -2.79 21.15
CA PHE A 192 3.97 -1.51 20.62
C PHE A 192 2.85 -0.81 19.82
N TYR A 193 2.19 -1.52 18.91
CA TYR A 193 1.08 -0.96 18.13
C TYR A 193 -0.07 -0.50 19.03
N ARG A 194 -0.40 -1.29 20.06
CA ARG A 194 -1.39 -0.90 21.09
C ARG A 194 -0.96 0.36 21.84
N ALA A 195 0.32 0.50 22.17
CA ALA A 195 0.83 1.70 22.84
C ALA A 195 0.75 2.94 21.95
N LEU A 196 1.04 2.81 20.65
CA LEU A 196 0.82 3.88 19.67
C LEU A 196 -0.66 4.23 19.51
N ALA A 197 -1.54 3.23 19.47
CA ALA A 197 -2.99 3.43 19.32
C ALA A 197 -3.60 4.22 20.49
N ALA A 198 -2.99 4.22 21.66
CA ALA A 198 -3.41 5.07 22.77
C ALA A 198 -3.22 6.59 22.52
N ASN A 199 -2.45 6.96 21.50
CA ASN A 199 -2.15 8.35 21.15
C ASN A 199 -2.79 8.77 19.81
N THR A 200 -3.71 7.97 19.26
CA THR A 200 -4.46 8.29 18.03
C THR A 200 -5.88 8.75 18.33
N MET A 201 -6.58 9.19 17.29
CA MET A 201 -7.97 9.60 17.39
C MET A 201 -8.85 8.45 17.94
N PRO A 202 -9.87 8.76 18.74
CA PRO A 202 -10.80 7.74 19.22
C PRO A 202 -11.65 7.18 18.07
N GLY A 203 -12.08 5.93 18.21
CA GLY A 203 -12.94 5.25 17.25
C GLY A 203 -12.21 4.34 16.29
N SER A 204 -12.88 4.00 15.20
CA SER A 204 -12.38 3.14 14.13
C SER A 204 -11.81 4.02 13.03
N ASN A 205 -10.48 4.07 12.92
CA ASN A 205 -9.78 4.94 11.98
C ASN A 205 -9.28 4.13 10.79
N ASP A 206 -9.60 4.57 9.58
CA ASP A 206 -9.15 3.97 8.33
C ASP A 206 -8.53 5.03 7.41
N VAL A 207 -8.39 4.74 6.15
CA VAL A 207 -7.70 5.54 5.12
C VAL A 207 -8.06 7.02 5.18
N MET A 208 -9.35 7.36 5.27
CA MET A 208 -9.80 8.75 5.21
C MET A 208 -9.54 9.49 6.52
N GLU A 209 -9.86 8.88 7.66
CA GLU A 209 -9.65 9.49 8.98
C GLU A 209 -8.17 9.79 9.23
N ILE A 210 -7.28 8.86 8.84
CA ILE A 210 -5.81 9.04 8.97
C ILE A 210 -5.34 10.19 8.09
N LYS A 211 -5.73 10.17 6.81
CA LYS A 211 -5.35 11.22 5.86
C LYS A 211 -5.84 12.60 6.34
N ASP A 212 -7.10 12.70 6.73
CA ASP A 212 -7.70 13.97 7.12
C ASP A 212 -7.09 14.52 8.41
N ALA A 213 -6.80 13.67 9.41
CA ALA A 213 -6.12 14.07 10.64
C ALA A 213 -4.70 14.58 10.40
N PHE A 214 -3.97 13.93 9.49
CA PHE A 214 -2.64 14.38 9.11
C PHE A 214 -2.70 15.70 8.32
N MET A 215 -3.53 15.78 7.28
CA MET A 215 -3.62 16.96 6.42
C MET A 215 -4.14 18.21 7.13
N ASN A 216 -5.05 18.08 8.10
CA ASN A 216 -5.55 19.21 8.89
C ASN A 216 -4.69 19.56 10.11
N GLY A 217 -3.62 18.80 10.36
CA GLY A 217 -2.67 19.03 11.46
C GLY A 217 -3.15 18.58 12.84
N SER A 218 -4.31 17.92 12.95
CA SER A 218 -4.77 17.38 14.24
C SER A 218 -3.92 16.20 14.72
N ALA A 219 -3.21 15.53 13.82
CA ALA A 219 -2.17 14.55 14.13
C ALA A 219 -0.92 14.86 13.31
N PRO A 220 0.16 15.37 13.92
CA PRO A 220 1.36 15.77 13.20
C PRO A 220 2.21 14.60 12.71
N MET A 221 1.88 13.38 13.09
CA MET A 221 2.44 12.15 12.54
C MET A 221 1.34 11.22 12.05
N ALA A 222 1.64 10.40 11.03
CA ALA A 222 0.70 9.41 10.51
C ALA A 222 1.43 8.16 10.02
N VAL A 223 0.84 7.00 10.23
CA VAL A 223 1.25 5.78 9.51
C VAL A 223 0.40 5.67 8.25
N TYR A 224 1.01 5.87 7.12
CA TYR A 224 0.32 5.93 5.83
C TYR A 224 1.23 5.52 4.68
N SER A 225 0.68 5.34 3.50
CA SER A 225 1.46 5.06 2.29
C SER A 225 1.67 6.32 1.43
N THR A 226 2.48 6.21 0.39
CA THR A 226 2.66 7.24 -0.64
C THR A 226 1.35 7.60 -1.37
N TYR A 227 0.25 6.92 -1.10
CA TYR A 227 -1.09 7.28 -1.55
C TYR A 227 -1.53 8.68 -1.06
N ILE A 228 -0.90 9.21 0.01
CA ILE A 228 -1.15 10.57 0.52
C ILE A 228 -0.58 11.67 -0.39
N LEU A 229 0.43 11.37 -1.22
CA LEU A 229 1.16 12.38 -2.01
C LEU A 229 0.28 13.32 -2.84
N PRO A 230 -0.79 12.85 -3.54
CA PRO A 230 -1.66 13.77 -4.27
C PRO A 230 -2.33 14.83 -3.39
N ALA A 231 -2.67 14.49 -2.14
CA ALA A 231 -3.22 15.46 -1.19
C ALA A 231 -2.15 16.44 -0.72
N VAL A 232 -0.96 15.95 -0.36
CA VAL A 232 0.18 16.78 0.05
C VAL A 232 0.56 17.77 -1.05
N TYR A 233 0.65 17.34 -2.31
CA TYR A 233 1.01 18.22 -3.43
C TYR A 233 -0.10 19.20 -3.85
N LYS A 234 -1.36 18.89 -3.55
CA LYS A 234 -2.49 19.75 -3.93
C LYS A 234 -2.82 20.76 -2.84
N ASP A 235 -2.79 20.33 -1.59
CA ASP A 235 -3.34 21.06 -0.44
C ASP A 235 -2.25 21.36 0.61
N GLY A 236 -1.06 20.74 0.49
CA GLY A 236 0.09 20.98 1.35
C GLY A 236 1.02 22.04 0.75
N ASN A 237 1.24 23.08 1.49
CA ASN A 237 2.30 24.07 1.22
C ASN A 237 3.62 23.55 1.79
#